data_40a960afe57d375697a29431f4dde46f
#
_entry.id   40a960afe57d375697a29431f4dde46f
#
_cell.length_a   1.000
_cell.length_b   1.000
_cell.length_c   1.000
_cell.angle_alpha   90.00
_cell.angle_beta   90.00
_cell.angle_gamma   90.00
#
_symmetry.space_group_name_H-M   'P 1'
#
loop_
_entity.id
_entity.type
_entity.pdbx_description
1 polymer ?
#
loop_
_entity_poly.entity_id
_entity_poly.type
_entity_poly.pdbx_seq_one_letter_code
_entity_poly.pdbx_strand_id
1 'polypeptide(L)'
;MSKATQTSKKWTCEDCGVTVSRMGGERVALPESWVNTKKEGTLCLLCRRERAAKEALDASPESGLEERAKLRRAALIEFEVRRNPDHPDGVIARTCRSSAPAVAKARQRLGLADHPTANPRSANDRKAARR
;
A
#
# COMPACT_ATOMS: atom_id res chain seq x y z
N MET A 1 -32.58 -16.26 19.29
CA MET A 1 -31.84 -17.04 19.34
C MET A 1 -30.89 -17.04 18.30
N SER A 2 -31.13 -17.49 17.28
CA SER A 2 -30.15 -17.57 16.28
C SER A 2 -29.55 -16.26 15.88
N LYS A 3 -30.07 -15.21 16.38
CA LYS A 3 -29.50 -13.94 16.06
C LYS A 3 -28.10 -13.79 16.51
N ALA A 4 -27.73 -14.42 17.58
CA ALA A 4 -26.39 -14.31 18.09
C ALA A 4 -25.36 -14.82 17.08
N THR A 5 -25.77 -15.75 16.23
CA THR A 5 -24.83 -16.31 15.28
C THR A 5 -24.70 -15.45 14.04
N GLN A 6 -25.54 -14.46 13.89
CA GLN A 6 -25.50 -13.59 12.74
C GLN A 6 -24.96 -12.22 13.06
N THR A 7 -24.18 -12.15 14.10
CA THR A 7 -23.58 -10.89 14.49
C THR A 7 -22.66 -10.40 13.39
N SER A 8 -22.77 -9.15 13.07
CA SER A 8 -21.85 -8.56 12.12
C SER A 8 -20.88 -7.67 12.88
N LYS A 9 -19.68 -7.55 12.36
CA LYS A 9 -18.71 -6.63 12.91
C LYS A 9 -18.58 -5.45 11.98
N LYS A 10 -18.46 -4.28 12.58
CA LYS A 10 -18.30 -3.05 11.80
C LYS A 10 -17.06 -2.32 12.24
N TRP A 11 -16.37 -1.77 11.30
CA TRP A 11 -15.22 -0.92 11.58
C TRP A 11 -15.40 0.38 10.79
N THR A 12 -15.12 1.48 11.43
CA THR A 12 -15.26 2.80 10.80
C THR A 12 -13.90 3.46 10.76
N CYS A 13 -13.50 3.95 9.58
CA CYS A 13 -12.25 4.67 9.44
C CYS A 13 -12.33 5.98 10.21
N GLU A 14 -11.34 6.25 11.03
CA GLU A 14 -11.33 7.44 11.84
C GLU A 14 -11.07 8.70 11.05
N ASP A 15 -10.45 8.57 9.89
CA ASP A 15 -10.14 9.74 9.06
C ASP A 15 -11.26 10.10 8.10
N CYS A 16 -11.78 9.16 7.33
CA CYS A 16 -12.77 9.48 6.32
C CYS A 16 -14.17 9.02 6.64
N GLY A 17 -14.35 8.27 7.70
CA GLY A 17 -15.68 7.84 8.13
C GLY A 17 -16.28 6.68 7.37
N VAL A 18 -15.56 6.11 6.41
CA VAL A 18 -16.10 4.97 5.67
C VAL A 18 -16.21 3.78 6.63
N THR A 19 -17.26 3.00 6.46
CA THR A 19 -17.53 1.86 7.32
C THR A 19 -17.49 0.58 6.51
N VAL A 20 -16.89 -0.46 7.08
CA VAL A 20 -16.95 -1.78 6.49
C VAL A 20 -17.64 -2.70 7.49
N SER A 21 -18.53 -3.55 6.97
CA SER A 21 -19.26 -4.52 7.79
C SER A 21 -18.97 -5.91 7.27
N ARG A 22 -18.80 -6.85 8.17
CA ARG A 22 -18.59 -8.23 7.77
C ARG A 22 -19.43 -9.13 8.67
N MET A 23 -20.04 -10.11 8.03
CA MET A 23 -20.85 -11.10 8.74
C MET A 23 -19.99 -12.31 9.00
N GLY A 24 -20.30 -13.06 10.00
CA GLY A 24 -19.56 -14.28 10.30
C GLY A 24 -19.15 -14.45 11.75
N GLY A 25 -19.63 -13.57 12.60
CA GLY A 25 -19.43 -13.69 14.04
C GLY A 25 -18.01 -13.38 14.48
N GLU A 26 -17.54 -14.14 15.44
CA GLU A 26 -16.27 -13.84 16.08
C GLU A 26 -15.05 -14.06 15.22
N ARG A 27 -15.19 -14.89 14.21
CA ARG A 27 -14.04 -15.21 13.37
C ARG A 27 -13.78 -14.18 12.30
N VAL A 28 -14.70 -13.25 12.14
CA VAL A 28 -14.54 -12.23 11.12
C VAL A 28 -13.51 -11.22 11.56
N ALA A 29 -12.55 -10.97 10.72
CA ALA A 29 -11.48 -10.03 11.01
C ALA A 29 -11.61 -8.80 10.14
N LEU A 30 -10.97 -7.74 10.56
CA LEU A 30 -10.82 -6.53 9.77
C LEU A 30 -10.18 -6.89 8.43
N PRO A 31 -10.62 -6.28 7.32
CA PRO A 31 -9.95 -6.54 6.03
C PRO A 31 -8.46 -6.25 6.15
N GLU A 32 -7.65 -7.07 5.47
CA GLU A 32 -6.20 -6.94 5.63
C GLU A 32 -5.67 -5.60 5.14
N SER A 33 -6.41 -4.93 4.26
CA SER A 33 -5.98 -3.62 3.78
C SER A 33 -6.16 -2.53 4.83
N TRP A 34 -6.98 -2.76 5.83
CA TRP A 34 -7.19 -1.80 6.92
C TRP A 34 -6.18 -2.03 8.02
N VAL A 35 -6.01 -1.04 8.89
CA VAL A 35 -5.20 -1.17 10.07
C VAL A 35 -6.04 -0.76 11.27
N ASN A 36 -5.79 -1.39 12.41
CA ASN A 36 -6.46 -1.03 13.65
C ASN A 36 -5.45 -1.22 14.78
N THR A 37 -4.72 -0.19 15.09
CA THR A 37 -3.70 -0.22 16.13
C THR A 37 -3.89 0.96 17.07
N LYS A 38 -3.33 0.85 18.25
CA LYS A 38 -3.41 1.95 19.20
C LYS A 38 -2.72 3.19 18.68
N LYS A 39 -1.66 2.99 17.94
CA LYS A 39 -0.88 4.11 17.43
C LYS A 39 -1.59 4.84 16.31
N GLU A 40 -2.16 4.10 15.37
CA GLU A 40 -2.76 4.69 14.19
C GLU A 40 -4.27 4.78 14.23
N GLY A 41 -4.91 4.01 15.11
CA GLY A 41 -6.35 3.93 15.14
C GLY A 41 -6.87 3.02 14.04
N THR A 42 -8.12 3.16 13.68
CA THR A 42 -8.75 2.35 12.64
C THR A 42 -8.72 3.15 11.34
N LEU A 43 -8.02 2.65 10.35
CA LEU A 43 -7.86 3.35 9.08
C LEU A 43 -8.09 2.42 7.89
N CYS A 44 -8.83 2.92 6.90
CA CYS A 44 -8.98 2.21 5.64
C CYS A 44 -7.73 2.37 4.79
N LEU A 45 -7.64 1.60 3.72
CA LEU A 45 -6.45 1.63 2.87
C LEU A 45 -6.20 3.01 2.27
N LEU A 46 -7.25 3.67 1.80
CA LEU A 46 -7.09 4.99 1.20
C LEU A 46 -6.47 5.97 2.20
N CYS A 47 -6.96 5.98 3.43
CA CYS A 47 -6.44 6.90 4.43
C CYS A 47 -5.02 6.53 4.85
N ARG A 48 -4.70 5.25 4.85
CA ARG A 48 -3.33 4.83 5.12
C ARG A 48 -2.38 5.37 4.06
N ARG A 49 -2.80 5.31 2.79
CA ARG A 49 -2.01 5.84 1.69
C ARG A 49 -1.84 7.36 1.82
N GLU A 50 -2.93 8.05 2.13
CA GLU A 50 -2.86 9.49 2.26
C GLU A 50 -1.97 9.94 3.40
N ARG A 51 -1.98 9.20 4.50
CA ARG A 51 -1.07 9.51 5.61
C ARG A 51 0.38 9.31 5.22
N ALA A 52 0.68 8.25 4.48
CA ALA A 52 2.04 8.00 4.02
C ALA A 52 2.52 9.13 3.10
N ALA A 53 1.64 9.57 2.19
CA ALA A 53 1.97 10.68 1.30
C ALA A 53 2.18 11.96 2.09
N LYS A 54 1.33 12.21 3.07
CA LYS A 54 1.44 13.41 3.88
C LYS A 54 2.74 13.44 4.66
N GLU A 55 3.14 12.33 5.23
CA GLU A 55 4.40 12.26 5.96
C GLU A 55 5.58 12.60 5.06
N ALA A 56 5.57 12.08 3.84
CA ALA A 56 6.64 12.36 2.90
C ALA A 56 6.68 13.84 2.53
N LEU A 57 5.52 14.44 2.32
CA LEU A 57 5.46 15.85 1.98
C LEU A 57 5.85 16.74 3.14
N ASP A 58 5.47 16.35 4.35
CA ASP A 58 5.82 17.12 5.54
C ASP A 58 7.32 17.07 5.83
N ALA A 59 7.98 16.01 5.39
CA ALA A 59 9.42 15.88 5.56
C ALA A 59 10.19 16.85 4.65
N SER A 60 9.53 17.38 3.61
CA SER A 60 10.18 18.30 2.69
C SER A 60 9.25 19.48 2.38
N PRO A 61 8.97 20.31 3.38
CA PRO A 61 7.97 21.37 3.22
C PRO A 61 8.36 22.46 2.22
N GLU A 62 9.63 22.53 1.86
CA GLU A 62 10.10 23.57 0.96
C GLU A 62 10.06 23.18 -0.51
N SER A 63 9.59 21.97 -0.80
CA SER A 63 9.56 21.48 -2.18
C SER A 63 8.52 22.22 -3.02
N GLY A 64 8.84 22.43 -4.28
CA GLY A 64 7.88 23.03 -5.22
C GLY A 64 6.84 22.01 -5.67
N LEU A 65 5.90 22.45 -6.51
CA LEU A 65 4.79 21.62 -6.95
C LEU A 65 5.23 20.31 -7.62
N GLU A 66 6.17 20.41 -8.55
CA GLU A 66 6.62 19.20 -9.24
C GLU A 66 7.32 18.24 -8.30
N GLU A 67 8.13 18.77 -7.41
CA GLU A 67 8.85 17.95 -6.45
C GLU A 67 7.88 17.28 -5.48
N ARG A 68 6.86 18.03 -5.04
CA ARG A 68 5.86 17.46 -4.16
C ARG A 68 5.09 16.32 -4.83
N ALA A 69 4.79 16.46 -6.13
CA ALA A 69 4.12 15.41 -6.86
C ALA A 69 4.99 14.16 -6.94
N LYS A 70 6.29 14.32 -7.13
CA LYS A 70 7.21 13.19 -7.16
C LYS A 70 7.31 12.53 -5.80
N LEU A 71 7.38 13.32 -4.74
CA LEU A 71 7.46 12.79 -3.39
C LEU A 71 6.20 12.00 -3.05
N ARG A 72 5.05 12.51 -3.45
CA ARG A 72 3.80 11.81 -3.20
C ARG A 72 3.77 10.46 -3.93
N ARG A 73 4.15 10.44 -5.21
CA ARG A 73 4.18 9.20 -5.96
C ARG A 73 5.14 8.19 -5.36
N ALA A 74 6.32 8.67 -4.99
CA ALA A 74 7.31 7.79 -4.37
C ALA A 74 6.80 7.20 -3.06
N ALA A 75 6.14 8.02 -2.24
CA ALA A 75 5.60 7.57 -0.97
C ALA A 75 4.52 6.52 -1.17
N LEU A 76 3.66 6.69 -2.16
CA LEU A 76 2.60 5.73 -2.43
C LEU A 76 3.18 4.40 -2.90
N ILE A 77 4.20 4.45 -3.74
CA ILE A 77 4.87 3.24 -4.20
C ILE A 77 5.54 2.53 -3.02
N GLU A 78 6.26 3.26 -2.19
CA GLU A 78 6.91 2.68 -1.03
C GLU A 78 5.91 2.06 -0.07
N PHE A 79 4.78 2.72 0.11
CA PHE A 79 3.71 2.19 0.94
C PHE A 79 3.25 0.82 0.43
N GLU A 80 3.01 0.72 -0.88
CA GLU A 80 2.56 -0.55 -1.45
C GLU A 80 3.63 -1.63 -1.40
N VAL A 81 4.89 -1.26 -1.61
CA VAL A 81 5.98 -2.23 -1.52
C VAL A 81 6.08 -2.77 -0.10
N ARG A 82 5.96 -1.90 0.90
CA ARG A 82 6.02 -2.35 2.29
C ARG A 82 4.82 -3.23 2.65
N ARG A 83 3.67 -2.90 2.10
CA ARG A 83 2.45 -3.65 2.40
C ARG A 83 2.45 -5.02 1.71
N ASN A 84 2.97 -5.08 0.49
CA ASN A 84 2.97 -6.31 -0.30
C ASN A 84 4.33 -6.56 -0.92
N PRO A 85 5.35 -6.83 -0.10
CA PRO A 85 6.70 -7.01 -0.64
C PRO A 85 6.83 -8.21 -1.58
N ASP A 86 5.88 -9.14 -1.49
CA ASP A 86 5.88 -10.33 -2.34
C ASP A 86 5.28 -10.10 -3.72
N HIS A 87 4.65 -8.96 -3.94
CA HIS A 87 4.05 -8.68 -5.24
C HIS A 87 5.14 -8.29 -6.24
N PRO A 88 5.03 -8.74 -7.50
CA PRO A 88 5.98 -8.32 -8.53
C PRO A 88 5.89 -6.83 -8.80
N ASP A 89 6.97 -6.25 -9.29
CA ASP A 89 7.02 -4.82 -9.57
C ASP A 89 5.90 -4.37 -10.51
N GLY A 90 5.59 -5.18 -11.52
CA GLY A 90 4.54 -4.82 -12.46
C GLY A 90 3.15 -4.72 -11.82
N VAL A 91 2.88 -5.59 -10.84
CA VAL A 91 1.61 -5.57 -10.13
C VAL A 91 1.51 -4.30 -9.28
N ILE A 92 2.58 -4.01 -8.55
CA ILE A 92 2.61 -2.81 -7.71
C ILE A 92 2.51 -1.55 -8.57
N ALA A 93 3.20 -1.54 -9.70
CA ALA A 93 3.17 -0.40 -10.61
C ALA A 93 1.75 -0.11 -11.08
N ARG A 94 1.00 -1.15 -11.44
CA ARG A 94 -0.38 -0.96 -11.85
C ARG A 94 -1.25 -0.41 -10.74
N THR A 95 -1.06 -0.92 -9.54
CA THR A 95 -1.83 -0.46 -8.37
C THR A 95 -1.58 1.02 -8.11
N CYS A 96 -0.34 1.46 -8.28
CA CYS A 96 0.04 2.85 -8.00
C CYS A 96 -0.03 3.75 -9.22
N ARG A 97 -0.44 3.21 -10.36
CA ARG A 97 -0.44 3.94 -11.64
C ARG A 97 0.94 4.51 -11.94
N SER A 98 1.93 3.65 -11.81
CA SER A 98 3.31 4.03 -12.00
C SER A 98 3.99 3.03 -12.92
N SER A 99 5.32 3.00 -12.93
CA SER A 99 6.07 2.11 -13.80
C SER A 99 6.88 1.11 -12.98
N ALA A 100 7.19 -0.03 -13.59
CA ALA A 100 8.01 -1.02 -12.91
C ALA A 100 9.39 -0.46 -12.51
N PRO A 101 10.07 0.34 -13.34
CA PRO A 101 11.32 0.94 -12.88
C PRO A 101 11.18 1.81 -11.65
N ALA A 102 10.06 2.53 -11.52
CA ALA A 102 9.82 3.34 -10.33
C ALA A 102 9.67 2.47 -9.09
N VAL A 103 9.01 1.32 -9.24
CA VAL A 103 8.87 0.37 -8.13
C VAL A 103 10.23 -0.22 -7.76
N ALA A 104 11.05 -0.53 -8.76
CA ALA A 104 12.39 -1.06 -8.51
C ALA A 104 13.23 -0.06 -7.71
N LYS A 105 13.12 1.21 -8.05
CA LYS A 105 13.83 2.25 -7.31
C LYS A 105 13.34 2.32 -5.87
N ALA A 106 12.04 2.18 -5.67
CA ALA A 106 11.47 2.20 -4.32
C ALA A 106 12.01 1.03 -3.51
N ARG A 107 12.12 -0.15 -4.11
CA ARG A 107 12.69 -1.30 -3.42
C ARG A 107 14.14 -1.06 -3.02
N GLN A 108 14.90 -0.40 -3.88
CA GLN A 108 16.29 -0.06 -3.55
C GLN A 108 16.34 0.88 -2.33
N ARG A 109 15.49 1.89 -2.33
CA ARG A 109 15.44 2.83 -1.20
C ARG A 109 15.08 2.13 0.12
N LEU A 110 14.24 1.10 0.03
CA LEU A 110 13.79 0.37 1.21
C LEU A 110 14.68 -0.81 1.57
N GLY A 111 15.72 -1.06 0.78
CA GLY A 111 16.60 -2.18 1.03
C GLY A 111 16.02 -3.52 0.62
N LEU A 112 15.06 -3.52 -0.29
CA LEU A 112 14.38 -4.72 -0.75
C LEU A 112 14.71 -5.10 -2.19
N ALA A 113 15.77 -4.51 -2.75
CA ALA A 113 16.14 -4.75 -4.14
C ALA A 113 16.39 -6.23 -4.45
N ASP A 114 16.88 -6.97 -3.46
CA ASP A 114 17.19 -8.39 -3.65
C ASP A 114 16.05 -9.33 -3.28
N HIS A 115 14.87 -8.78 -3.04
CA HIS A 115 13.71 -9.59 -2.69
C HIS A 115 13.41 -10.56 -3.84
N PRO A 116 13.11 -11.83 -3.54
CA PRO A 116 12.89 -12.84 -4.60
C PRO A 116 11.84 -12.49 -5.62
N THR A 117 10.86 -11.69 -5.24
CA THR A 117 9.79 -11.31 -6.15
C THR A 117 10.02 -9.95 -6.80
N ALA A 118 11.21 -9.36 -6.60
CA ALA A 118 11.52 -8.04 -7.16
C ALA A 118 11.72 -8.13 -8.65
N ASN A 119 10.61 -8.12 -9.37
CA ASN A 119 10.58 -8.10 -10.83
C ASN A 119 11.52 -9.06 -11.53
N PRO A 120 11.50 -10.36 -11.18
CA PRO A 120 12.42 -11.31 -11.83
C PRO A 120 12.18 -11.43 -13.34
N ARG A 121 10.94 -11.20 -13.78
CA ARG A 121 10.65 -11.29 -15.20
C ARG A 121 11.34 -10.23 -16.01
N SER A 122 11.50 -9.07 -15.46
CA SER A 122 12.14 -7.98 -16.17
C SER A 122 13.55 -8.34 -16.62
N ALA A 123 14.28 -9.05 -15.78
CA ALA A 123 15.63 -9.47 -16.14
C ALA A 123 15.60 -10.47 -17.28
N ASN A 124 14.68 -11.40 -17.25
CA ASN A 124 14.55 -12.39 -18.31
C ASN A 124 14.11 -11.76 -19.63
N ASP A 125 13.17 -10.84 -19.53
CA ASP A 125 12.69 -10.16 -20.73
C ASP A 125 13.80 -9.36 -21.39
N ARG A 126 14.65 -8.75 -20.60
CA ARG A 126 15.75 -7.99 -21.16
C ARG A 126 16.75 -8.89 -21.86
N LYS A 127 16.98 -10.07 -21.32
CA LYS A 127 17.86 -11.01 -21.98
C LYS A 127 17.27 -11.44 -23.30
N ALA A 128 15.99 -11.73 -23.31
CA ALA A 128 15.33 -12.12 -24.55
C ALA A 128 15.38 -11.02 -25.58
N ALA A 129 15.22 -9.79 -25.16
CA ALA A 129 15.21 -8.65 -26.08
C ALA A 129 16.57 -8.42 -26.73
N ARG A 130 17.62 -8.89 -26.13
CA ARG A 130 18.96 -8.71 -26.72
C ARG A 130 19.28 -9.68 -27.83
N ARG A 131 18.47 -10.68 -28.00
CA ARG A 131 18.64 -11.64 -29.03
C ARG A 131 17.91 -11.20 -30.29
#